data_9c2684d20a99d425769326916fb94208
#
_entry.id   9c2684d20a99d425769326916fb94208
#
_cell.length_a   1.000
_cell.length_b   1.000
_cell.length_c   1.000
_cell.angle_alpha   90.00
_cell.angle_beta   90.00
_cell.angle_gamma   90.00
#
_symmetry.space_group_name_H-M   'P 1'
#
loop_
_entity.id
_entity.type
_entity.pdbx_description
1 polymer ?
#
loop_
_entity_poly.entity_id
_entity_poly.type
_entity_poly.pdbx_seq_one_letter_code
_entity_poly.pdbx_strand_id
1 'polypeptide(L)'
;VFEDSPLSMEHVRCEYGSYGASDYRFPAVELLQENGSRISDFCYTSHTITPGKPKLAGLPATYTEDDSEAETLTLVLTDRVAGVQLELLYTLFANGGILARSARFSNVGGQTVHLQKAMSLCLDLPDCNYDWIQLSGSWARERFPKVRRLESGIQSVGSMRGHSSHEHNPFIVLKRPAADEFQGEVMGFSLIYSGNFLAQAEVDTHNTTRV
;
A
#
# COMPACT_ATOMS: atom_id res chain seq x y z
N VAL A 1 21.73 22.60 6.45
CA VAL A 1 23.12 22.34 6.05
C VAL A 1 23.30 20.83 6.02
N PHE A 2 23.17 20.22 4.82
CA PHE A 2 23.27 18.76 4.63
C PHE A 2 24.42 18.42 3.67
N GLU A 3 25.50 19.20 3.71
CA GLU A 3 26.55 19.11 2.70
C GLU A 3 27.41 17.85 2.76
N ASP A 4 27.34 17.04 3.84
CA ASP A 4 28.17 15.85 4.02
C ASP A 4 27.45 14.60 4.54
N SER A 5 26.12 14.59 4.56
CA SER A 5 25.38 13.36 4.91
C SER A 5 25.10 12.58 3.64
N PRO A 6 25.50 11.30 3.55
CA PRO A 6 25.07 10.45 2.44
C PRO A 6 23.53 10.43 2.41
N LEU A 7 22.97 10.64 1.23
CA LEU A 7 21.53 10.56 1.03
C LEU A 7 21.06 9.15 1.40
N SER A 8 20.35 9.03 2.50
CA SER A 8 19.71 7.78 2.88
C SER A 8 18.27 7.75 2.39
N MET A 9 17.84 6.65 1.80
CA MET A 9 16.45 6.43 1.39
C MET A 9 15.49 6.37 2.57
N GLU A 10 15.99 6.17 3.79
CA GLU A 10 15.19 6.23 5.03
C GLU A 10 14.51 7.58 5.25
N HIS A 11 15.09 8.65 4.72
CA HIS A 11 14.54 10.00 4.84
C HIS A 11 13.59 10.38 3.70
N VAL A 12 13.49 9.52 2.69
CA VAL A 12 12.70 9.78 1.49
C VAL A 12 11.38 9.01 1.58
N ARG A 13 10.28 9.71 1.33
CA ARG A 13 8.99 9.06 1.14
C ARG A 13 8.99 8.36 -0.21
N CYS A 14 8.78 7.05 -0.18
CA CYS A 14 8.77 6.22 -1.36
C CYS A 14 7.34 5.97 -1.82
N GLU A 15 7.13 5.95 -3.13
CA GLU A 15 5.82 5.65 -3.70
C GLU A 15 5.45 4.17 -3.54
N TYR A 16 6.44 3.30 -3.69
CA TYR A 16 6.26 1.85 -3.54
C TYR A 16 7.61 1.23 -3.14
N GLY A 17 7.87 1.18 -1.83
CA GLY A 17 9.15 0.76 -1.27
C GLY A 17 9.52 -0.67 -1.65
N SER A 18 10.73 -0.88 -2.17
CA SER A 18 11.26 -2.20 -2.53
C SER A 18 12.36 -2.64 -1.56
N TYR A 19 12.50 -3.95 -1.39
CA TYR A 19 13.57 -4.52 -0.58
C TYR A 19 14.96 -4.25 -1.19
N GLY A 20 15.90 -3.83 -0.36
CA GLY A 20 17.32 -3.71 -0.75
C GLY A 20 17.74 -2.38 -1.36
N ALA A 21 16.84 -1.37 -1.42
CA ALA A 21 17.12 -0.04 -1.97
C ALA A 21 17.56 0.99 -0.92
N SER A 22 18.25 0.55 0.16
CA SER A 22 18.62 1.39 1.31
C SER A 22 17.44 2.01 2.07
N ASP A 23 16.24 1.51 1.84
CA ASP A 23 15.05 1.75 2.65
C ASP A 23 14.85 0.53 3.56
N TYR A 24 14.99 0.70 4.87
CA TYR A 24 14.91 -0.40 5.84
C TYR A 24 13.53 -0.59 6.44
N ARG A 25 12.56 0.24 6.04
CA ARG A 25 11.16 0.08 6.39
C ARG A 25 10.57 -1.14 5.67
N PHE A 26 9.45 -1.64 6.17
CA PHE A 26 8.78 -2.81 5.60
C PHE A 26 8.48 -2.60 4.10
N PRO A 27 8.98 -3.45 3.20
CA PRO A 27 8.85 -3.24 1.77
C PRO A 27 7.47 -3.62 1.26
N ALA A 28 6.97 -2.86 0.28
CA ALA A 28 5.74 -3.18 -0.44
C ALA A 28 5.93 -4.32 -1.45
N VAL A 29 7.14 -4.49 -1.97
CA VAL A 29 7.48 -5.55 -2.91
C VAL A 29 8.78 -6.24 -2.53
N GLU A 30 8.79 -7.54 -2.73
CA GLU A 30 9.97 -8.38 -2.53
C GLU A 30 10.02 -9.47 -3.59
N LEU A 31 11.10 -9.49 -4.35
CA LEU A 31 11.37 -10.46 -5.41
C LEU A 31 12.45 -11.45 -4.94
N LEU A 32 12.40 -12.68 -5.46
CA LEU A 32 13.50 -13.63 -5.36
C LEU A 32 13.89 -14.04 -6.79
N GLN A 33 15.11 -13.69 -7.19
CA GLN A 33 15.69 -14.01 -8.48
C GLN A 33 16.37 -15.39 -8.46
N GLU A 34 16.63 -15.99 -9.62
CA GLU A 34 17.26 -17.32 -9.72
C GLU A 34 18.62 -17.40 -9.03
N ASN A 35 19.39 -16.33 -9.01
CA ASN A 35 20.68 -16.25 -8.31
C ASN A 35 20.56 -16.07 -6.78
N GLY A 36 19.34 -16.09 -6.22
CA GLY A 36 19.06 -15.88 -4.81
C GLY A 36 19.02 -14.43 -4.38
N SER A 37 19.26 -13.47 -5.27
CA SER A 37 19.13 -12.04 -4.95
C SER A 37 17.68 -11.67 -4.67
N ARG A 38 17.48 -10.80 -3.65
CA ARG A 38 16.17 -10.23 -3.30
C ARG A 38 16.15 -8.71 -3.54
N ILE A 39 17.26 -8.16 -3.99
CA ILE A 39 17.38 -6.72 -4.28
C ILE A 39 16.63 -6.41 -5.55
N SER A 40 15.83 -5.35 -5.52
CA SER A 40 15.14 -4.81 -6.69
C SER A 40 15.32 -3.31 -6.78
N ASP A 41 15.38 -2.81 -8.02
CA ASP A 41 15.58 -1.40 -8.34
C ASP A 41 14.58 -0.99 -9.44
N PHE A 42 13.40 -0.62 -9.02
CA PHE A 42 12.34 -0.18 -9.91
C PHE A 42 12.53 1.29 -10.31
N CYS A 43 13.01 1.51 -11.53
CA CYS A 43 13.15 2.83 -12.11
C CYS A 43 11.92 3.22 -12.92
N TYR A 44 11.50 4.47 -12.79
CA TYR A 44 10.43 5.05 -13.62
C TYR A 44 10.76 4.93 -15.11
N THR A 45 9.77 4.49 -15.89
CA THR A 45 9.89 4.34 -17.34
C THR A 45 8.94 5.26 -18.09
N SER A 46 7.67 5.24 -17.72
CA SER A 46 6.63 6.06 -18.38
C SER A 46 5.38 6.16 -17.52
N HIS A 47 4.45 6.99 -17.93
CA HIS A 47 3.11 7.03 -17.37
C HIS A 47 2.06 7.33 -18.44
N THR A 48 0.82 6.99 -18.11
CA THR A 48 -0.36 7.35 -18.90
C THR A 48 -1.48 7.79 -17.97
N ILE A 49 -2.34 8.69 -18.46
CA ILE A 49 -3.58 9.06 -17.79
C ILE A 49 -4.72 8.72 -18.73
N THR A 50 -5.70 7.98 -18.23
CA THR A 50 -6.87 7.55 -19.00
C THR A 50 -8.16 7.85 -18.24
N PRO A 51 -9.24 8.22 -18.91
CA PRO A 51 -10.55 8.32 -18.27
C PRO A 51 -11.04 6.94 -17.80
N GLY A 52 -11.89 6.95 -16.76
CA GLY A 52 -12.48 5.76 -16.19
C GLY A 52 -11.51 4.93 -15.32
N LYS A 53 -11.95 3.76 -14.97
CA LYS A 53 -11.18 2.78 -14.17
C LYS A 53 -11.00 1.47 -14.92
N PRO A 54 -9.75 1.04 -15.21
CA PRO A 54 -9.49 -0.25 -15.83
C PRO A 54 -10.03 -1.42 -14.99
N LYS A 55 -10.65 -2.39 -15.66
CA LYS A 55 -11.13 -3.62 -15.01
C LYS A 55 -9.95 -4.50 -14.58
N LEU A 56 -10.01 -5.04 -13.38
CA LEU A 56 -9.07 -6.04 -12.90
C LEU A 56 -9.65 -7.43 -13.22
N ALA A 57 -9.08 -8.10 -14.22
CA ALA A 57 -9.56 -9.40 -14.66
C ALA A 57 -9.47 -10.45 -13.53
N GLY A 58 -10.59 -11.07 -13.18
CA GLY A 58 -10.66 -12.14 -12.18
C GLY A 58 -10.52 -11.69 -10.73
N LEU A 59 -10.47 -10.40 -10.45
CA LEU A 59 -10.35 -9.85 -9.10
C LEU A 59 -11.53 -8.96 -8.76
N PRO A 60 -12.03 -8.99 -7.51
CA PRO A 60 -12.98 -7.99 -7.05
C PRO A 60 -12.33 -6.61 -7.05
N ALA A 61 -13.08 -5.59 -7.46
CA ALA A 61 -12.60 -4.22 -7.54
C ALA A 61 -13.76 -3.23 -7.49
N THR A 62 -13.46 -1.99 -7.13
CA THR A 62 -14.34 -0.87 -7.44
C THR A 62 -14.45 -0.71 -8.95
N TYR A 63 -15.54 -0.16 -9.44
CA TYR A 63 -15.79 0.04 -10.87
C TYR A 63 -16.39 1.42 -11.13
N THR A 64 -16.39 1.83 -12.37
CA THR A 64 -17.13 2.99 -12.90
C THR A 64 -18.19 2.50 -13.88
N GLU A 65 -19.34 3.14 -13.90
CA GLU A 65 -20.37 2.91 -14.89
C GLU A 65 -20.09 3.74 -16.14
N ASP A 66 -19.54 4.94 -15.95
CA ASP A 66 -19.15 5.86 -17.00
C ASP A 66 -17.69 6.30 -16.79
N ASP A 67 -16.96 6.50 -17.90
CA ASP A 67 -15.56 6.92 -17.87
C ASP A 67 -15.34 8.32 -17.26
N SER A 68 -16.37 9.16 -17.22
CA SER A 68 -16.30 10.48 -16.58
C SER A 68 -16.29 10.44 -15.04
N GLU A 69 -16.59 9.29 -14.43
CA GLU A 69 -16.63 9.14 -12.98
C GLU A 69 -15.24 9.09 -12.33
N ALA A 70 -14.20 8.80 -13.10
CA ALA A 70 -12.85 8.69 -12.58
C ALA A 70 -11.79 8.98 -13.66
N GLU A 71 -10.56 9.24 -13.20
CA GLU A 71 -9.36 9.20 -14.02
C GLU A 71 -8.34 8.24 -13.40
N THR A 72 -7.63 7.51 -14.26
CA THR A 72 -6.59 6.57 -13.83
C THR A 72 -5.22 7.00 -14.34
N LEU A 73 -4.31 7.26 -13.42
CA LEU A 73 -2.88 7.35 -13.67
C LEU A 73 -2.28 5.94 -13.58
N THR A 74 -1.58 5.52 -14.62
CA THR A 74 -0.75 4.30 -14.61
C THR A 74 0.71 4.72 -14.68
N LEU A 75 1.47 4.41 -13.63
CA LEU A 75 2.93 4.56 -13.60
C LEU A 75 3.57 3.22 -13.99
N VAL A 76 4.50 3.27 -14.91
CA VAL A 76 5.29 2.10 -15.34
C VAL A 76 6.71 2.23 -14.82
N LEU A 77 7.13 1.27 -14.02
CA LEU A 77 8.48 1.15 -13.50
C LEU A 77 9.10 -0.16 -13.98
N THR A 78 10.40 -0.18 -14.18
CA THR A 78 11.09 -1.38 -14.66
C THR A 78 12.37 -1.61 -13.86
N ASP A 79 12.50 -2.82 -13.32
CA ASP A 79 13.77 -3.36 -12.86
C ASP A 79 14.42 -4.09 -14.03
N ARG A 80 15.47 -3.50 -14.60
CA ARG A 80 16.17 -4.04 -15.77
C ARG A 80 17.03 -5.26 -15.45
N VAL A 81 17.48 -5.37 -14.20
CA VAL A 81 18.34 -6.49 -13.76
C VAL A 81 17.48 -7.71 -13.48
N ALA A 82 16.41 -7.56 -12.72
CA ALA A 82 15.45 -8.63 -12.45
C ALA A 82 14.56 -8.95 -13.65
N GLY A 83 14.49 -8.08 -14.66
CA GLY A 83 13.59 -8.24 -15.81
C GLY A 83 12.11 -8.19 -15.44
N VAL A 84 11.75 -7.33 -14.49
CA VAL A 84 10.38 -7.18 -14.00
C VAL A 84 9.87 -5.78 -14.27
N GLN A 85 8.66 -5.70 -14.80
CA GLN A 85 7.90 -4.46 -14.94
C GLN A 85 6.83 -4.40 -13.86
N LEU A 86 6.69 -3.24 -13.24
CA LEU A 86 5.66 -2.91 -12.25
C LEU A 86 4.80 -1.77 -12.80
N GLU A 87 3.51 -2.00 -12.89
CA GLU A 87 2.52 -0.96 -13.15
C GLU A 87 1.79 -0.63 -11.85
N LEU A 88 1.85 0.63 -11.43
CA LEU A 88 1.08 1.17 -10.32
C LEU A 88 -0.10 1.96 -10.87
N LEU A 89 -1.31 1.52 -10.56
CA LEU A 89 -2.54 2.15 -11.01
C LEU A 89 -3.15 2.97 -9.87
N TYR A 90 -3.48 4.21 -10.15
CA TYR A 90 -4.10 5.17 -9.24
C TYR A 90 -5.36 5.69 -9.89
N THR A 91 -6.51 5.25 -9.44
CA THR A 91 -7.80 5.75 -9.95
C THR A 91 -8.40 6.71 -8.95
N LEU A 92 -8.48 7.98 -9.34
CA LEU A 92 -9.13 9.03 -8.56
C LEU A 92 -10.58 9.17 -9.03
N PHE A 93 -11.52 8.91 -8.13
CA PHE A 93 -12.94 9.12 -8.41
C PHE A 93 -13.30 10.60 -8.29
N ALA A 94 -14.12 11.09 -9.22
CA ALA A 94 -14.54 12.49 -9.27
C ALA A 94 -15.31 12.94 -8.04
N ASN A 95 -15.99 12.01 -7.38
CA ASN A 95 -16.78 12.27 -6.18
C ASN A 95 -16.30 11.43 -4.99
N GLY A 96 -16.42 11.97 -3.78
CA GLY A 96 -16.24 11.24 -2.54
C GLY A 96 -14.81 11.15 -1.99
N GLY A 97 -13.80 11.77 -2.66
CA GLY A 97 -12.42 11.73 -2.19
C GLY A 97 -11.83 10.32 -2.14
N ILE A 98 -12.21 9.45 -3.10
CA ILE A 98 -11.82 8.05 -3.15
C ILE A 98 -10.66 7.89 -4.14
N LEU A 99 -9.60 7.23 -3.70
CA LEU A 99 -8.48 6.80 -4.51
C LEU A 99 -8.37 5.27 -4.47
N ALA A 100 -8.61 4.61 -5.61
CA ALA A 100 -8.34 3.18 -5.72
C ALA A 100 -6.93 2.94 -6.22
N ARG A 101 -6.24 1.96 -5.62
CA ARG A 101 -4.88 1.56 -5.98
C ARG A 101 -4.80 0.08 -6.31
N SER A 102 -3.96 -0.25 -7.28
CA SER A 102 -3.57 -1.63 -7.58
C SER A 102 -2.16 -1.68 -8.17
N ALA A 103 -1.51 -2.83 -8.03
CA ALA A 103 -0.20 -3.09 -8.60
C ALA A 103 -0.27 -4.30 -9.53
N ARG A 104 0.40 -4.23 -10.69
CA ARG A 104 0.54 -5.32 -11.64
C ARG A 104 2.00 -5.59 -11.90
N PHE A 105 2.41 -6.84 -11.77
CA PHE A 105 3.77 -7.28 -12.05
C PHE A 105 3.78 -8.12 -13.32
N SER A 106 4.75 -7.84 -14.20
CA SER A 106 4.98 -8.58 -15.44
C SER A 106 6.44 -8.98 -15.52
N ASN A 107 6.71 -10.27 -15.76
CA ASN A 107 8.05 -10.71 -16.10
C ASN A 107 8.29 -10.39 -17.58
N VAL A 108 9.18 -9.44 -17.83
CA VAL A 108 9.59 -9.01 -19.18
C VAL A 108 11.00 -9.48 -19.51
N GLY A 109 11.64 -10.19 -18.58
CA GLY A 109 12.96 -10.80 -18.74
C GLY A 109 12.90 -12.24 -19.22
N GLY A 110 14.07 -12.88 -19.31
CA GLY A 110 14.21 -14.27 -19.73
C GLY A 110 14.38 -15.29 -18.59
N GLN A 111 14.42 -14.81 -17.33
CA GLN A 111 14.66 -15.66 -16.16
C GLN A 111 13.41 -15.75 -15.28
N THR A 112 13.32 -16.81 -14.49
CA THR A 112 12.26 -16.98 -13.52
C THR A 112 12.46 -16.03 -12.33
N VAL A 113 11.41 -15.33 -11.93
CA VAL A 113 11.39 -14.48 -10.74
C VAL A 113 10.21 -14.90 -9.87
N HIS A 114 10.45 -15.08 -8.58
CA HIS A 114 9.42 -15.37 -7.61
C HIS A 114 8.99 -14.09 -6.89
N LEU A 115 7.72 -13.74 -6.98
CA LEU A 115 7.13 -12.64 -6.24
C LEU A 115 6.84 -13.12 -4.81
N GLN A 116 7.69 -12.74 -3.85
CA GLN A 116 7.57 -13.13 -2.44
C GLN A 116 6.55 -12.28 -1.69
N LYS A 117 6.45 -11.02 -2.07
CA LYS A 117 5.54 -10.04 -1.48
C LYS A 117 5.07 -9.05 -2.54
N ALA A 118 3.79 -8.71 -2.49
CA ALA A 118 3.19 -7.62 -3.25
C ALA A 118 2.05 -7.03 -2.43
N MET A 119 2.26 -5.84 -1.91
CA MET A 119 1.21 -5.09 -1.22
C MET A 119 0.37 -4.33 -2.26
N SER A 120 -0.93 -4.24 -2.02
CA SER A 120 -1.82 -3.49 -2.93
C SER A 120 -1.67 -1.99 -2.78
N LEU A 121 -1.14 -1.54 -1.64
CA LEU A 121 -0.90 -0.14 -1.32
C LEU A 121 0.41 -0.04 -0.54
N CYS A 122 1.14 1.05 -0.77
CA CYS A 122 2.18 1.56 0.11
C CYS A 122 2.01 3.08 0.14
N LEU A 123 2.01 3.67 1.31
CA LEU A 123 1.82 5.10 1.49
C LEU A 123 2.70 5.60 2.64
N ASP A 124 3.62 6.51 2.33
CA ASP A 124 4.48 7.15 3.31
C ASP A 124 3.88 8.49 3.74
N LEU A 125 3.50 8.59 5.01
CA LEU A 125 2.95 9.79 5.65
C LEU A 125 4.07 10.57 6.36
N PRO A 126 3.96 11.91 6.43
CA PRO A 126 5.04 12.76 6.91
C PRO A 126 5.29 12.70 8.42
N ASP A 127 4.36 12.17 9.18
CA ASP A 127 4.43 12.10 10.65
C ASP A 127 3.71 10.86 11.20
N CYS A 128 3.78 10.63 12.51
CA CYS A 128 3.15 9.52 13.21
C CYS A 128 1.97 9.96 14.12
N ASN A 129 1.51 11.20 13.99
CA ASN A 129 0.48 11.75 14.86
C ASN A 129 -0.93 11.26 14.49
N TYR A 130 -1.13 9.92 14.53
CA TYR A 130 -2.39 9.28 14.21
C TYR A 130 -2.83 8.30 15.28
N ASP A 131 -4.13 8.15 15.43
CA ASP A 131 -4.76 7.01 16.05
C ASP A 131 -5.14 6.01 14.96
N TRP A 132 -4.80 4.74 15.18
CA TRP A 132 -5.22 3.60 14.37
C TRP A 132 -6.56 3.07 14.86
N ILE A 133 -7.52 2.92 13.97
CA ILE A 133 -8.79 2.26 14.24
C ILE A 133 -8.89 1.00 13.38
N GLN A 134 -9.25 -0.11 13.98
CA GLN A 134 -9.58 -1.35 13.29
C GLN A 134 -10.89 -1.92 13.80
N LEU A 135 -11.56 -2.71 12.98
CA LEU A 135 -12.78 -3.41 13.35
C LEU A 135 -12.42 -4.86 13.68
N SER A 136 -12.60 -5.23 14.93
CA SER A 136 -12.26 -6.56 15.45
C SER A 136 -13.40 -7.13 16.27
N GLY A 137 -13.42 -8.44 16.42
CA GLY A 137 -14.46 -9.08 17.22
C GLY A 137 -14.32 -10.60 17.26
N SER A 138 -15.45 -11.24 17.39
CA SER A 138 -15.59 -12.69 17.35
C SER A 138 -16.99 -13.05 16.88
N TRP A 139 -17.27 -14.32 16.73
CA TRP A 139 -18.62 -14.78 16.37
C TRP A 139 -19.69 -14.17 17.28
N ALA A 140 -20.77 -13.67 16.67
CA ALA A 140 -21.90 -12.96 17.31
C ALA A 140 -21.55 -11.65 18.04
N ARG A 141 -20.34 -11.13 17.85
CA ARG A 141 -19.89 -9.81 18.35
C ARG A 141 -18.79 -9.25 17.45
N GLU A 142 -19.09 -9.11 16.18
CA GLU A 142 -18.17 -8.63 15.13
C GLU A 142 -18.08 -7.10 15.13
N ARG A 143 -17.04 -6.61 14.48
CA ARG A 143 -16.85 -5.20 14.07
C ARG A 143 -16.81 -4.19 15.21
N PHE A 144 -16.34 -4.58 16.40
CA PHE A 144 -16.08 -3.60 17.45
C PHE A 144 -14.88 -2.73 17.08
N PRO A 145 -15.03 -1.39 17.12
CA PRO A 145 -13.91 -0.49 16.92
C PRO A 145 -12.86 -0.68 18.01
N LYS A 146 -11.62 -0.86 17.59
CA LYS A 146 -10.44 -0.85 18.47
C LYS A 146 -9.58 0.33 18.06
N VAL A 147 -9.34 1.22 19.03
CA VAL A 147 -8.56 2.43 18.84
C VAL A 147 -7.26 2.31 19.60
N ARG A 148 -6.14 2.66 18.98
CA ARG A 148 -4.83 2.76 19.62
C ARG A 148 -4.01 3.86 18.99
N ARG A 149 -3.14 4.49 19.77
CA ARG A 149 -2.16 5.43 19.26
C ARG A 149 -1.12 4.69 18.42
N LEU A 150 -0.66 5.29 17.31
CA LEU A 150 0.53 4.79 16.63
C LEU A 150 1.76 5.05 17.49
N GLU A 151 2.60 4.02 17.62
CA GLU A 151 3.87 4.03 18.34
C GLU A 151 4.98 3.51 17.43
N SER A 152 6.24 3.74 17.80
CA SER A 152 7.40 3.27 17.04
C SER A 152 7.36 1.77 16.80
N GLY A 153 7.70 1.36 15.57
CA GLY A 153 7.63 -0.02 15.11
C GLY A 153 6.37 -0.33 14.31
N ILE A 154 6.09 -1.62 14.12
CA ILE A 154 5.00 -2.08 13.27
C ILE A 154 3.77 -2.42 14.09
N GLN A 155 2.65 -1.79 13.77
CA GLN A 155 1.32 -2.18 14.21
C GLN A 155 0.59 -2.82 13.04
N SER A 156 -0.06 -3.95 13.27
CA SER A 156 -0.73 -4.67 12.19
C SER A 156 -2.03 -5.33 12.61
N VAL A 157 -2.85 -5.64 11.61
CA VAL A 157 -4.03 -6.49 11.69
C VAL A 157 -4.12 -7.32 10.41
N GLY A 158 -4.56 -8.56 10.53
CA GLY A 158 -4.65 -9.44 9.35
C GLY A 158 -5.44 -10.71 9.62
N SER A 159 -5.63 -11.48 8.57
CA SER A 159 -6.21 -12.82 8.63
C SER A 159 -5.43 -13.80 7.75
N MET A 160 -5.14 -14.97 8.30
CA MET A 160 -4.49 -16.10 7.62
C MET A 160 -5.43 -17.30 7.47
N ARG A 161 -6.74 -17.08 7.53
CA ARG A 161 -7.78 -18.13 7.55
C ARG A 161 -8.28 -18.54 6.16
N GLY A 162 -7.70 -18.02 5.10
CA GLY A 162 -8.19 -18.18 3.73
C GLY A 162 -9.34 -17.22 3.37
N HIS A 163 -9.80 -16.43 4.34
CA HIS A 163 -10.80 -15.38 4.16
C HIS A 163 -10.59 -14.26 5.20
N SER A 164 -11.06 -13.06 4.88
CA SER A 164 -11.24 -12.01 5.89
C SER A 164 -12.30 -12.48 6.87
N SER A 165 -11.99 -12.48 8.17
CA SER A 165 -12.81 -13.16 9.16
C SER A 165 -13.69 -12.19 9.95
N HIS A 166 -14.59 -12.76 10.75
CA HIS A 166 -15.34 -12.02 11.77
C HIS A 166 -14.44 -11.46 12.89
N GLU A 167 -13.19 -11.95 13.00
CA GLU A 167 -12.24 -11.45 14.00
C GLU A 167 -11.65 -10.11 13.59
N HIS A 168 -11.33 -9.94 12.28
CA HIS A 168 -10.73 -8.73 11.75
C HIS A 168 -11.28 -8.42 10.36
N ASN A 169 -11.74 -7.20 10.16
CA ASN A 169 -12.14 -6.73 8.84
C ASN A 169 -10.92 -6.20 8.06
N PRO A 170 -10.88 -6.34 6.72
CA PRO A 170 -9.84 -5.81 5.86
C PRO A 170 -10.00 -4.29 5.67
N PHE A 171 -10.12 -3.59 6.79
CA PHE A 171 -10.37 -2.16 6.86
C PHE A 171 -9.68 -1.56 8.08
N ILE A 172 -8.95 -0.48 7.86
CA ILE A 172 -8.33 0.32 8.92
C ILE A 172 -8.59 1.80 8.67
N VAL A 173 -8.48 2.58 9.73
CA VAL A 173 -8.55 4.04 9.68
C VAL A 173 -7.36 4.62 10.42
N LEU A 174 -6.73 5.62 9.82
CA LEU A 174 -5.83 6.54 10.51
C LEU A 174 -6.55 7.87 10.66
N LYS A 175 -6.71 8.33 11.89
CA LYS A 175 -7.31 9.63 12.17
C LYS A 175 -6.38 10.50 13.00
N ARG A 176 -6.45 11.79 12.83
CA ARG A 176 -5.80 12.72 13.77
C ARG A 176 -6.44 12.55 15.16
N PRO A 177 -5.68 12.65 16.26
CA PRO A 177 -6.22 12.43 17.60
C PRO A 177 -7.43 13.31 17.94
N ALA A 178 -7.41 14.57 17.48
CA ALA A 178 -8.48 15.51 17.69
C ALA A 178 -9.64 15.39 16.67
N ALA A 179 -9.55 14.47 15.70
CA ALA A 179 -10.63 14.29 14.73
C ALA A 179 -11.84 13.61 15.39
N ASP A 180 -13.01 14.14 15.09
CA ASP A 180 -14.30 13.64 15.53
C ASP A 180 -15.28 13.53 14.35
N GLU A 181 -16.58 13.43 14.62
CA GLU A 181 -17.63 13.30 13.58
C GLU A 181 -17.84 14.58 12.77
N PHE A 182 -17.29 15.71 13.19
CA PHE A 182 -17.57 17.03 12.62
C PHE A 182 -16.33 17.71 12.04
N GLN A 183 -15.13 17.30 12.44
CA GLN A 183 -13.90 17.96 12.05
C GLN A 183 -12.69 17.04 12.12
N GLY A 184 -11.63 17.46 11.43
CA GLY A 184 -10.32 16.80 11.45
C GLY A 184 -10.05 15.93 10.22
N GLU A 185 -8.84 15.41 10.15
CA GLU A 185 -8.36 14.56 9.05
C GLU A 185 -8.52 13.09 9.41
N VAL A 186 -9.12 12.34 8.50
CA VAL A 186 -9.31 10.90 8.61
C VAL A 186 -9.02 10.23 7.27
N MET A 187 -8.25 9.17 7.28
CA MET A 187 -7.95 8.35 6.11
C MET A 187 -8.43 6.92 6.35
N GLY A 188 -9.36 6.44 5.52
CA GLY A 188 -9.83 5.05 5.54
C GLY A 188 -9.12 4.22 4.48
N PHE A 189 -8.69 3.01 4.83
CA PHE A 189 -8.06 2.05 3.93
C PHE A 189 -8.89 0.78 3.92
N SER A 190 -9.35 0.38 2.75
CA SER A 190 -10.18 -0.81 2.56
C SER A 190 -9.57 -1.70 1.49
N LEU A 191 -9.24 -2.93 1.83
CA LEU A 191 -8.83 -3.93 0.84
C LEU A 191 -10.10 -4.55 0.23
N ILE A 192 -10.26 -4.40 -1.09
CA ILE A 192 -11.37 -4.99 -1.84
C ILE A 192 -11.01 -6.43 -2.21
N TYR A 193 -10.93 -7.27 -1.21
CA TYR A 193 -10.62 -8.70 -1.33
C TYR A 193 -11.13 -9.44 -0.10
N SER A 194 -11.60 -10.67 -0.27
CA SER A 194 -12.19 -11.48 0.81
C SER A 194 -11.30 -12.61 1.32
N GLY A 195 -10.08 -12.74 0.79
CA GLY A 195 -9.10 -13.75 1.20
C GLY A 195 -8.27 -13.33 2.41
N ASN A 196 -7.08 -13.92 2.54
CA ASN A 196 -6.10 -13.48 3.52
C ASN A 196 -5.70 -12.02 3.28
N PHE A 197 -5.46 -11.29 4.34
CA PHE A 197 -4.99 -9.92 4.24
C PHE A 197 -4.03 -9.56 5.36
N LEU A 198 -3.23 -8.54 5.10
CA LEU A 198 -2.40 -7.85 6.06
C LEU A 198 -2.56 -6.35 5.84
N ALA A 199 -2.92 -5.64 6.89
CA ALA A 199 -2.82 -4.19 6.96
C ALA A 199 -1.87 -3.82 8.09
N GLN A 200 -0.93 -2.92 7.84
CA GLN A 200 0.06 -2.51 8.83
C GLN A 200 0.38 -1.03 8.71
N ALA A 201 0.85 -0.45 9.81
CA ALA A 201 1.50 0.84 9.84
C ALA A 201 2.81 0.71 10.61
N GLU A 202 3.90 1.12 9.98
CA GLU A 202 5.23 1.19 10.58
C GLU A 202 5.56 2.65 10.86
N VAL A 203 5.89 2.94 12.12
CA VAL A 203 6.47 4.23 12.52
C VAL A 203 7.98 4.04 12.65
N ASP A 204 8.72 4.72 11.81
CA ASP A 204 10.17 4.65 11.76
C ASP A 204 10.86 5.55 12.81
N THR A 205 12.19 5.52 12.83
CA THR A 205 13.01 6.31 13.76
C THR A 205 12.95 7.82 13.53
N HIS A 206 12.41 8.25 12.40
CA HIS A 206 12.21 9.65 12.03
C HIS A 206 10.78 10.14 12.31
N ASN A 207 9.98 9.30 12.96
CA ASN A 207 8.56 9.54 13.23
C ASN A 207 7.72 9.75 11.95
N THR A 208 8.12 9.13 10.84
CA THR A 208 7.27 9.01 9.66
C THR A 208 6.50 7.69 9.70
N THR A 209 5.38 7.62 9.00
CA THR A 209 4.53 6.43 9.02
C THR A 209 4.44 5.85 7.61
N ARG A 210 4.70 4.55 7.48
CA ARG A 210 4.40 3.77 6.27
C ARG A 210 3.19 2.87 6.51
N VAL A 211 2.18 3.01 5.63
CA VAL A 211 1.00 2.15 5.61
C VAL A 211 1.08 1.17 4.46
#